data_8ce708e0b79242812a5c315d3569f00d
#
_entry.id   8ce708e0b79242812a5c315d3569f00d
#
_cell.length_a   1.000
_cell.length_b   1.000
_cell.length_c   1.000
_cell.angle_alpha   90.00
_cell.angle_beta   90.00
_cell.angle_gamma   90.00
#
_symmetry.space_group_name_H-M   'P 1'
#
loop_
_entity.id
_entity.type
_entity.pdbx_description
1 polymer ?
#
loop_
_entity_poly.entity_id
_entity_poly.type
_entity_poly.pdbx_seq_one_letter_code
_entity_poly.pdbx_strand_id
1 'polypeptide(L)'
;MKMTTGRIAVLLTLVSSGSLLAHHSLANYDTTKAVRVKGTVVQFHAVNPHSIIFLEEKGTDGQTRRWAIEGPATNQLARLGFAKDVLKPGDLIEVCGYLPKETIMWQIANPDPSAISLAGRLFNAELMVMPDGKQQSWGDYGIHKCFAPGFVDQHTPK
;
A
#
# COMPACT_ATOMS: atom_id res chain seq x y z
N MET A 1 -52.06 -1.24 -52.89
CA MET A 1 -51.37 -0.54 -51.81
C MET A 1 -50.61 -1.62 -51.02
N LYS A 2 -49.29 -1.81 -51.24
CA LYS A 2 -48.48 -2.85 -50.59
C LYS A 2 -47.76 -2.20 -49.42
N MET A 3 -48.05 -2.63 -48.21
CA MET A 3 -47.35 -2.22 -47.01
C MET A 3 -46.08 -3.07 -46.84
N THR A 4 -44.95 -2.45 -46.93
CA THR A 4 -43.64 -3.05 -46.66
C THR A 4 -43.34 -2.99 -45.17
N THR A 5 -43.30 -4.13 -44.52
CA THR A 5 -42.94 -4.29 -43.11
C THR A 5 -41.42 -4.08 -42.95
N GLY A 6 -41.00 -2.96 -42.40
CA GLY A 6 -39.61 -2.71 -42.06
C GLY A 6 -39.21 -3.54 -40.83
N ARG A 7 -38.23 -4.42 -41.01
CA ARG A 7 -37.60 -5.14 -39.90
C ARG A 7 -36.55 -4.23 -39.25
N ILE A 8 -36.85 -3.78 -38.03
CA ILE A 8 -35.86 -3.09 -37.19
C ILE A 8 -34.97 -4.14 -36.58
N ALA A 9 -33.72 -4.20 -37.04
CA ALA A 9 -32.67 -5.01 -36.42
C ALA A 9 -32.12 -4.21 -35.21
N VAL A 10 -32.48 -4.64 -34.00
CA VAL A 10 -31.85 -4.14 -32.78
C VAL A 10 -30.50 -4.80 -32.62
N LEU A 11 -29.45 -4.03 -32.87
CA LEU A 11 -28.09 -4.44 -32.60
C LEU A 11 -27.82 -4.37 -31.08
N LEU A 12 -27.90 -5.49 -30.39
CA LEU A 12 -27.44 -5.59 -28.98
C LEU A 12 -25.92 -5.54 -28.98
N THR A 13 -25.35 -4.37 -28.73
CA THR A 13 -23.94 -4.24 -28.37
C THR A 13 -23.75 -4.79 -26.96
N LEU A 14 -23.23 -6.01 -26.85
CA LEU A 14 -22.68 -6.50 -25.59
C LEU A 14 -21.45 -5.64 -25.24
N VAL A 15 -21.65 -4.66 -24.37
CA VAL A 15 -20.54 -4.02 -23.68
C VAL A 15 -20.03 -5.04 -22.67
N SER A 16 -19.00 -5.80 -23.04
CA SER A 16 -18.23 -6.59 -22.08
C SER A 16 -17.52 -5.58 -21.17
N SER A 17 -18.11 -5.29 -20.02
CA SER A 17 -17.45 -4.64 -18.91
C SER A 17 -16.34 -5.60 -18.44
N GLY A 18 -15.17 -5.51 -19.09
CA GLY A 18 -13.94 -6.08 -18.56
C GLY A 18 -13.74 -5.46 -17.21
N SER A 19 -13.96 -6.23 -16.15
CA SER A 19 -13.58 -5.86 -14.81
C SER A 19 -12.08 -5.58 -14.84
N LEU A 20 -11.71 -4.30 -14.82
CA LEU A 20 -10.34 -3.88 -14.54
C LEU A 20 -10.07 -4.29 -13.09
N LEU A 21 -9.67 -5.55 -12.90
CA LEU A 21 -9.12 -6.06 -11.64
C LEU A 21 -7.72 -5.45 -11.45
N ALA A 22 -7.67 -4.13 -11.31
CA ALA A 22 -6.49 -3.42 -10.82
C ALA A 22 -6.48 -3.47 -9.28
N HIS A 23 -6.79 -4.64 -8.72
CA HIS A 23 -6.53 -4.89 -7.33
C HIS A 23 -5.17 -5.57 -7.26
N HIS A 24 -4.19 -4.84 -6.76
CA HIS A 24 -3.01 -5.45 -6.15
C HIS A 24 -3.54 -6.29 -4.98
N SER A 25 -4.04 -7.47 -5.35
CA SER A 25 -4.64 -8.40 -4.41
C SER A 25 -3.54 -8.86 -3.47
N LEU A 26 -3.85 -8.98 -2.18
CA LEU A 26 -3.04 -9.73 -1.23
C LEU A 26 -2.65 -11.13 -1.75
N ALA A 27 -3.31 -11.62 -2.81
CA ALA A 27 -2.94 -12.83 -3.51
C ALA A 27 -1.47 -12.86 -3.99
N ASN A 28 -0.85 -11.69 -4.20
CA ASN A 28 0.56 -11.58 -4.58
C ASN A 28 1.50 -11.63 -3.38
N TYR A 29 0.99 -11.55 -2.16
CA TYR A 29 1.77 -11.56 -0.92
C TYR A 29 1.68 -12.91 -0.21
N ASP A 30 2.77 -13.30 0.47
CA ASP A 30 2.77 -14.46 1.35
C ASP A 30 2.16 -14.08 2.71
N THR A 31 0.86 -14.23 2.81
CA THR A 31 0.10 -13.94 4.04
C THR A 31 0.18 -15.05 5.08
N THR A 32 0.92 -16.12 4.81
CA THR A 32 1.12 -17.19 5.80
C THR A 32 2.09 -16.79 6.89
N LYS A 33 3.00 -15.84 6.59
CA LYS A 33 4.08 -15.41 7.47
C LYS A 33 4.16 -13.88 7.54
N ALA A 34 3.86 -13.32 8.72
CA ALA A 34 4.11 -11.92 8.98
C ALA A 34 5.60 -11.66 9.23
N VAL A 35 6.10 -10.55 8.71
CA VAL A 35 7.48 -10.07 8.85
C VAL A 35 7.45 -8.69 9.47
N ARG A 36 8.45 -8.36 10.29
CA ARG A 36 8.63 -7.02 10.87
C ARG A 36 9.89 -6.37 10.31
N VAL A 37 9.76 -5.10 9.96
CA VAL A 37 10.87 -4.27 9.48
C VAL A 37 10.87 -2.99 10.31
N LYS A 38 12.03 -2.65 10.88
CA LYS A 38 12.24 -1.39 11.61
C LYS A 38 13.28 -0.55 10.89
N GLY A 39 12.96 0.71 10.67
CA GLY A 39 13.88 1.57 9.94
C GLY A 39 13.48 3.04 9.99
N THR A 40 14.27 3.83 9.28
CA THR A 40 14.08 5.28 9.18
C THR A 40 13.35 5.62 7.89
N VAL A 41 12.32 6.45 7.99
CA VAL A 41 11.59 6.97 6.83
C VAL A 41 12.51 7.85 6.00
N VAL A 42 12.65 7.51 4.72
CA VAL A 42 13.35 8.33 3.73
C VAL A 42 12.38 9.30 3.08
N GLN A 43 11.20 8.78 2.69
CA GLN A 43 10.15 9.57 2.08
C GLN A 43 8.79 8.89 2.25
N PHE A 44 7.73 9.67 2.36
CA PHE A 44 6.36 9.21 2.37
C PHE A 44 5.58 9.86 1.22
N HIS A 45 5.00 9.04 0.36
CA HIS A 45 4.13 9.45 -0.72
C HIS A 45 2.69 9.08 -0.40
N ALA A 46 1.90 10.07 0.03
CA ALA A 46 0.47 9.92 0.21
C ALA A 46 -0.23 10.13 -1.14
N VAL A 47 -0.33 9.07 -1.94
CA VAL A 47 -0.90 9.09 -3.29
C VAL A 47 -1.96 7.99 -3.47
N ASN A 48 -2.71 8.05 -4.56
CA ASN A 48 -3.65 7.01 -4.97
C ASN A 48 -3.04 6.17 -6.10
N PRO A 49 -3.39 4.90 -6.23
CA PRO A 49 -4.31 4.10 -5.40
C PRO A 49 -3.70 3.63 -4.08
N HIS A 50 -2.39 3.68 -3.89
CA HIS A 50 -1.66 3.20 -2.72
C HIS A 50 -0.63 4.21 -2.27
N SER A 51 -0.59 4.51 -0.97
CA SER A 51 0.52 5.26 -0.39
C SER A 51 1.77 4.38 -0.33
N ILE A 52 2.94 5.02 -0.43
CA ILE A 52 4.23 4.32 -0.35
C ILE A 52 5.12 5.04 0.66
N ILE A 53 5.69 4.28 1.59
CA ILE A 53 6.74 4.75 2.47
C ILE A 53 8.05 4.12 2.02
N PHE A 54 9.06 4.95 1.72
CA PHE A 54 10.42 4.48 1.54
C PHE A 54 11.11 4.47 2.88
N LEU A 55 11.54 3.28 3.30
CA LEU A 55 12.14 3.01 4.60
C LEU A 55 13.57 2.48 4.41
N GLU A 56 14.51 2.97 5.19
CA GLU A 56 15.85 2.40 5.30
C GLU A 56 16.01 1.63 6.60
N GLU A 57 16.25 0.32 6.47
CA GLU A 57 16.58 -0.57 7.54
C GLU A 57 18.11 -0.74 7.63
N LYS A 58 18.67 -0.59 8.80
CA LYS A 58 20.05 -1.01 9.09
C LYS A 58 20.05 -2.44 9.62
N GLY A 59 20.52 -3.37 8.81
CA GLY A 59 20.62 -4.77 9.20
C GLY A 59 21.70 -4.98 10.27
N THR A 60 21.58 -6.07 11.02
CA THR A 60 22.59 -6.50 12.00
C THR A 60 23.94 -6.85 11.36
N ASP A 61 23.94 -7.11 10.05
CA ASP A 61 25.11 -7.32 9.21
C ASP A 61 25.79 -6.01 8.77
N GLY A 62 25.31 -4.85 9.25
CA GLY A 62 25.79 -3.51 8.92
C GLY A 62 25.34 -3.01 7.54
N GLN A 63 24.60 -3.79 6.77
CA GLN A 63 24.12 -3.36 5.48
C GLN A 63 22.82 -2.55 5.61
N THR A 64 22.67 -1.56 4.75
CA THR A 64 21.41 -0.80 4.61
C THR A 64 20.56 -1.43 3.53
N ARG A 65 19.32 -1.75 3.88
CA ARG A 65 18.28 -2.23 2.97
C ARG A 65 17.22 -1.19 2.81
N ARG A 66 16.76 -0.99 1.59
CA ARG A 66 15.65 -0.08 1.31
C ARG A 66 14.37 -0.87 1.02
N TRP A 67 13.29 -0.43 1.63
CA TRP A 67 11.96 -0.98 1.50
C TRP A 67 11.01 0.03 0.89
N ALA A 68 10.09 -0.43 0.04
CA ALA A 68 8.93 0.30 -0.44
C ALA A 68 7.70 -0.28 0.25
N ILE A 69 7.23 0.37 1.28
CA ILE A 69 6.13 -0.08 2.12
C ILE A 69 4.82 0.42 1.51
N GLU A 70 4.06 -0.51 0.94
CA GLU A 70 2.75 -0.22 0.39
C GLU A 70 1.72 -0.10 1.52
N GLY A 71 0.88 0.91 1.41
CA GLY A 71 -0.19 1.20 2.37
C GLY A 71 -1.50 1.58 1.69
N PRO A 72 -2.49 2.01 2.46
CA PRO A 72 -3.80 2.34 1.95
C PRO A 72 -3.78 3.62 1.08
N ALA A 73 -4.83 3.80 0.29
CA ALA A 73 -5.06 5.02 -0.48
C ALA A 73 -5.23 6.25 0.43
N THR A 74 -5.01 7.44 -0.11
CA THR A 74 -5.10 8.69 0.66
C THR A 74 -6.45 8.92 1.35
N ASN A 75 -7.54 8.51 0.71
CA ASN A 75 -8.88 8.61 1.29
C ASN A 75 -9.09 7.64 2.48
N GLN A 76 -8.44 6.49 2.46
CA GLN A 76 -8.44 5.55 3.58
C GLN A 76 -7.56 6.08 4.72
N LEU A 77 -6.37 6.63 4.42
CA LEU A 77 -5.53 7.30 5.41
C LEU A 77 -6.28 8.41 6.14
N ALA A 78 -7.02 9.25 5.40
CA ALA A 78 -7.83 10.32 5.98
C ALA A 78 -8.93 9.79 6.92
N ARG A 79 -9.57 8.66 6.58
CA ARG A 79 -10.57 8.01 7.45
C ARG A 79 -9.94 7.42 8.71
N LEU A 80 -8.69 6.97 8.62
CA LEU A 80 -7.91 6.51 9.77
C LEU A 80 -7.36 7.69 10.60
N GLY A 81 -7.66 8.94 10.23
CA GLY A 81 -7.23 10.14 10.93
C GLY A 81 -5.80 10.58 10.59
N PHE A 82 -5.19 10.02 9.55
CA PHE A 82 -3.85 10.39 9.14
C PHE A 82 -3.86 11.59 8.19
N ALA A 83 -3.03 12.58 8.52
CA ALA A 83 -2.70 13.65 7.59
C ALA A 83 -1.73 13.16 6.51
N LYS A 84 -1.65 13.89 5.39
CA LYS A 84 -0.74 13.55 4.28
C LYS A 84 0.74 13.62 4.65
N ASP A 85 1.05 14.32 5.74
CA ASP A 85 2.40 14.53 6.28
C ASP A 85 2.59 13.81 7.63
N VAL A 86 1.82 12.78 7.90
CA VAL A 86 1.86 12.00 9.15
C VAL A 86 3.24 11.39 9.42
N LEU A 87 3.98 11.08 8.37
CA LEU A 87 5.36 10.60 8.44
C LEU A 87 6.29 11.58 7.73
N LYS A 88 7.46 11.82 8.34
CA LYS A 88 8.49 12.72 7.83
C LYS A 88 9.80 11.99 7.63
N PRO A 89 10.64 12.43 6.69
CA PRO A 89 12.02 11.94 6.60
C PRO A 89 12.71 12.03 7.96
N GLY A 90 13.37 10.94 8.37
CA GLY A 90 14.03 10.83 9.66
C GLY A 90 13.20 10.14 10.76
N ASP A 91 11.90 9.98 10.59
CA ASP A 91 11.05 9.26 11.52
C ASP A 91 11.50 7.79 11.63
N LEU A 92 11.61 7.30 12.86
CA LEU A 92 11.87 5.89 13.14
C LEU A 92 10.53 5.17 13.34
N ILE A 93 10.24 4.20 12.50
CA ILE A 93 9.01 3.41 12.57
C ILE A 93 9.32 1.90 12.51
N GLU A 94 8.38 1.11 12.97
CA GLU A 94 8.39 -0.34 12.73
C GLU A 94 7.10 -0.71 11.98
N VAL A 95 7.21 -1.51 10.95
CA VAL A 95 6.09 -2.02 10.19
C VAL A 95 6.04 -3.54 10.27
N CYS A 96 4.84 -4.08 10.44
CA CYS A 96 4.56 -5.49 10.32
C CYS A 96 3.64 -5.72 9.14
N GLY A 97 3.91 -6.76 8.36
CA GLY A 97 3.13 -7.06 7.16
C GLY A 97 3.70 -8.24 6.40
N TYR A 98 3.57 -8.20 5.08
CA TYR A 98 3.79 -9.35 4.21
C TYR A 98 4.76 -9.04 3.08
N LEU A 99 5.65 -9.99 2.82
CA LEU A 99 6.50 -9.97 1.64
C LEU A 99 5.73 -10.48 0.42
N PRO A 100 6.01 -9.99 -0.78
CA PRO A 100 5.48 -10.58 -1.99
C PRO A 100 6.04 -12.01 -2.16
N LYS A 101 5.28 -12.89 -2.82
CA LYS A 101 5.68 -14.27 -3.14
C LYS A 101 6.94 -14.32 -3.98
N GLU A 102 7.11 -13.30 -4.83
CA GLU A 102 8.34 -13.09 -5.61
C GLU A 102 8.96 -11.76 -5.19
N THR A 103 10.28 -11.66 -5.24
CA THR A 103 10.96 -10.40 -4.91
C THR A 103 10.65 -9.34 -5.96
N ILE A 104 9.89 -8.34 -5.57
CA ILE A 104 9.52 -7.21 -6.42
C ILE A 104 10.24 -5.96 -5.91
N MET A 105 10.88 -5.24 -6.81
CA MET A 105 11.47 -3.93 -6.54
C MET A 105 10.50 -2.86 -7.00
N TRP A 106 10.19 -1.94 -6.12
CA TRP A 106 9.40 -0.76 -6.44
C TRP A 106 10.32 0.44 -6.62
N GLN A 107 10.10 1.19 -7.70
CA GLN A 107 10.88 2.38 -7.99
C GLN A 107 9.94 3.53 -8.38
N ILE A 108 10.13 4.67 -7.74
CA ILE A 108 9.55 5.94 -8.20
C ILE A 108 10.64 6.67 -8.99
N ALA A 109 10.37 6.91 -10.26
CA ALA A 109 11.17 7.81 -11.05
C ALA A 109 10.85 9.25 -10.62
N ASN A 110 11.85 9.97 -10.13
CA ASN A 110 11.70 11.39 -9.88
C ASN A 110 11.95 12.13 -11.22
N PRO A 111 11.06 13.03 -11.64
CA PRO A 111 11.26 13.83 -12.86
C PRO A 111 12.43 14.82 -12.75
N ASP A 112 12.93 15.10 -11.55
CA ASP A 112 14.14 15.90 -11.37
C ASP A 112 15.39 15.02 -11.56
N PRO A 113 16.22 15.27 -12.59
CA PRO A 113 17.43 14.49 -12.85
C PRO A 113 18.48 14.57 -11.72
N SER A 114 18.39 15.57 -10.85
CA SER A 114 19.25 15.72 -9.66
C SER A 114 18.76 14.92 -8.46
N ALA A 115 17.53 14.44 -8.49
CA ALA A 115 16.95 13.70 -7.39
C ALA A 115 17.31 12.21 -7.43
N ILE A 116 17.63 11.68 -6.27
CA ILE A 116 17.94 10.25 -6.12
C ILE A 116 16.67 9.44 -6.44
N SER A 117 16.79 8.52 -7.39
CA SER A 117 15.75 7.55 -7.67
C SER A 117 15.46 6.72 -6.41
N LEU A 118 14.23 6.79 -5.91
CA LEU A 118 13.78 5.98 -4.80
C LEU A 118 13.41 4.60 -5.31
N ALA A 119 14.10 3.58 -4.82
CA ALA A 119 13.82 2.17 -5.09
C ALA A 119 13.84 1.39 -3.80
N GLY A 120 12.98 0.39 -3.67
CA GLY A 120 12.94 -0.46 -2.51
C GLY A 120 12.27 -1.80 -2.80
N ARG A 121 12.58 -2.80 -1.97
CA ARG A 121 11.88 -4.08 -2.00
C ARG A 121 10.45 -3.86 -1.54
N LEU A 122 9.50 -4.34 -2.33
CA LEU A 122 8.08 -4.18 -2.01
C LEU A 122 7.71 -4.94 -0.73
N PHE A 123 6.86 -4.32 0.06
CA PHE A 123 6.35 -4.86 1.32
C PHE A 123 4.92 -4.30 1.53
N ASN A 124 3.99 -5.13 1.91
CA ASN A 124 2.63 -4.67 2.21
C ASN A 124 2.45 -4.58 3.73
N ALA A 125 2.17 -3.39 4.24
CA ALA A 125 2.01 -3.15 5.67
C ALA A 125 0.59 -3.42 6.16
N GLU A 126 0.47 -4.09 7.30
CA GLU A 126 -0.78 -4.32 8.03
C GLU A 126 -0.84 -3.52 9.32
N LEU A 127 0.27 -3.47 10.05
CA LEU A 127 0.41 -2.75 11.32
C LEU A 127 1.65 -1.87 11.29
N MET A 128 1.54 -0.68 11.86
CA MET A 128 2.66 0.25 12.03
C MET A 128 2.81 0.65 13.50
N VAL A 129 4.05 0.72 13.96
CA VAL A 129 4.42 1.42 15.18
C VAL A 129 4.95 2.78 14.79
N MET A 130 4.23 3.82 15.19
CA MET A 130 4.52 5.21 14.85
C MET A 130 5.74 5.74 15.63
N PRO A 131 6.31 6.91 15.27
CA PRO A 131 7.46 7.48 15.98
C PRO A 131 7.21 7.75 17.48
N ASP A 132 5.97 7.97 17.88
CA ASP A 132 5.55 8.14 19.26
C ASP A 132 5.33 6.81 20.02
N GLY A 133 5.60 5.68 19.36
CA GLY A 133 5.43 4.33 19.91
C GLY A 133 4.01 3.77 19.82
N LYS A 134 3.03 4.55 19.36
CA LYS A 134 1.67 4.07 19.19
C LYS A 134 1.57 3.07 18.07
N GLN A 135 0.77 2.04 18.28
CA GLN A 135 0.47 1.04 17.27
C GLN A 135 -0.82 1.42 16.53
N GLN A 136 -0.77 1.28 15.22
CA GLN A 136 -1.85 1.66 14.33
C GLN A 136 -2.05 0.61 13.25
N SER A 137 -3.30 0.26 12.97
CA SER A 137 -3.65 -0.47 11.76
C SER A 137 -3.29 0.39 10.54
N TRP A 138 -2.50 -0.16 9.64
CA TRP A 138 -2.10 0.53 8.42
C TRP A 138 -2.80 -0.02 7.18
N GLY A 139 -3.32 -1.25 7.28
CA GLY A 139 -4.15 -1.88 6.26
C GLY A 139 -5.07 -2.88 6.91
N ASP A 140 -6.38 -2.78 6.65
CA ASP A 140 -7.35 -3.76 7.13
C ASP A 140 -7.64 -4.79 6.02
N TYR A 141 -6.90 -5.87 6.07
CA TYR A 141 -7.04 -6.97 5.11
C TYR A 141 -7.70 -8.21 5.73
N GLY A 142 -8.14 -8.12 7.00
CA GLY A 142 -8.80 -9.20 7.70
C GLY A 142 -7.91 -10.41 8.04
N ILE A 143 -6.58 -10.28 7.90
CA ILE A 143 -5.64 -11.40 8.15
C ILE A 143 -5.13 -11.39 9.57
N HIS A 144 -4.88 -10.23 10.13
CA HIS A 144 -4.55 -9.95 11.53
C HIS A 144 -3.34 -10.70 12.13
N LYS A 145 -2.38 -11.12 11.32
CA LYS A 145 -1.18 -11.81 11.82
C LYS A 145 -0.19 -10.89 12.53
N CYS A 146 -0.29 -9.59 12.27
CA CYS A 146 0.53 -8.58 12.92
C CYS A 146 -0.02 -8.11 14.26
N PHE A 147 -1.28 -8.36 14.53
CA PHE A 147 -1.96 -7.87 15.72
C PHE A 147 -1.78 -8.82 16.91
N ALA A 148 -1.54 -8.27 18.09
CA ALA A 148 -1.63 -9.01 19.33
C ALA A 148 -3.11 -9.33 19.64
N PRO A 149 -3.41 -10.42 20.36
CA PRO A 149 -4.76 -10.67 20.83
C PRO A 149 -5.31 -9.47 21.61
N GLY A 150 -6.50 -9.00 21.24
CA GLY A 150 -7.12 -7.83 21.86
C GLY A 150 -6.54 -6.49 21.44
N PHE A 151 -5.81 -6.43 20.31
CA PHE A 151 -5.29 -5.19 19.76
C PHE A 151 -6.42 -4.14 19.59
N VAL A 152 -6.14 -2.93 20.03
CA VAL A 152 -6.99 -1.74 19.80
C VAL A 152 -6.11 -0.67 19.18
N ASP A 153 -6.57 -0.08 18.09
CA ASP A 153 -5.89 1.05 17.46
C ASP A 153 -5.70 2.18 18.48
N GLN A 154 -4.46 2.62 18.64
CA GLN A 154 -4.07 3.65 19.60
C GLN A 154 -4.09 5.06 18.99
N HIS A 155 -4.29 5.13 17.68
CA HIS A 155 -4.52 6.37 16.98
C HIS A 155 -6.02 6.63 16.96
N THR A 156 -6.50 7.52 17.85
CA THR A 156 -7.89 7.95 17.84
C THR A 156 -7.96 9.19 16.94
N PRO A 157 -8.77 9.21 15.89
CA PRO A 157 -9.06 10.42 15.14
C PRO A 157 -9.65 11.45 16.12
N LYS A 158 -9.08 12.65 16.14
CA LYS A 158 -9.65 13.79 16.88
C LYS A 158 -10.79 14.40 16.08
#